data_81041c1919f0915bcad03c2506c71652
#
_entry.id   81041c1919f0915bcad03c2506c71652
#
_cell.length_a   1.000
_cell.length_b   1.000
_cell.length_c   1.000
_cell.angle_alpha   90.00
_cell.angle_beta   90.00
_cell.angle_gamma   90.00
#
_symmetry.space_group_name_H-M   'P 1'
#
loop_
_entity.id
_entity.type
_entity.pdbx_description
1 polymer ?
#
loop_
_entity_poly.entity_id
_entity_poly.type
_entity_poly.pdbx_seq_one_letter_code
_entity_poly.pdbx_strand_id
1 'polypeptide(L)'
;MHQDQLNAQHGIDQQLVFITGEGGIPLINIKNSQAKASISLQGAQVLSWAPKTATGEFEEVIWVSDKASFLPGKSVRGGIPICWPWFGPHSTRKNFPAHGFARTTRWQIESTLTLDDGSSRICLTMEPRPENVEMWPSQTSVLVQITIGKKLEIELITHNHGTETITIGQAFHTYFKVGDISQVILHGLADTDYLDKLDDFKRKHQHGPIVIDKEVDRIYLDTTTDCVLEDKHLKRNIIIIKCGSHSTVVWNPWEETARRMGDLGEQGYKKMLCVESSNAAEDVVTIEPGKDHHLWVQYARD
;
A
#
# COMPACT_ATOMS: atom_id res chain seq x y z
N MET A 1 -10.32 -16.36 -15.21
CA MET A 1 -11.31 -17.12 -14.41
C MET A 1 -12.56 -16.28 -14.23
N HIS A 2 -13.75 -16.85 -14.40
CA HIS A 2 -15.03 -16.17 -14.14
C HIS A 2 -15.28 -16.10 -12.62
N GLN A 3 -16.08 -15.13 -12.19
CA GLN A 3 -16.41 -14.91 -10.77
C GLN A 3 -16.88 -16.18 -10.05
N ASP A 4 -17.77 -16.96 -10.68
CA ASP A 4 -18.30 -18.20 -10.10
C ASP A 4 -17.20 -19.25 -9.86
N GLN A 5 -16.24 -19.36 -10.78
CA GLN A 5 -15.10 -20.26 -10.62
C GLN A 5 -14.19 -19.83 -9.48
N LEU A 6 -13.95 -18.51 -9.33
CA LEU A 6 -13.17 -17.97 -8.22
C LEU A 6 -13.85 -18.26 -6.89
N ASN A 7 -15.17 -18.07 -6.79
CA ASN A 7 -15.93 -18.38 -5.59
C ASN A 7 -15.94 -19.88 -5.27
N ALA A 8 -16.07 -20.74 -6.28
CA ALA A 8 -16.05 -22.18 -6.08
C ALA A 8 -14.69 -22.70 -5.59
N GLN A 9 -13.57 -22.08 -6.03
CA GLN A 9 -12.21 -22.54 -5.70
C GLN A 9 -11.63 -21.87 -4.46
N HIS A 10 -11.92 -20.58 -4.26
CA HIS A 10 -11.26 -19.74 -3.26
C HIS A 10 -12.24 -18.97 -2.36
N GLY A 11 -13.55 -19.06 -2.59
CA GLY A 11 -14.54 -18.46 -1.70
C GLY A 11 -14.55 -19.13 -0.33
N ILE A 12 -14.81 -18.37 0.73
CA ILE A 12 -15.04 -18.88 2.08
C ILE A 12 -16.46 -18.48 2.48
N ASP A 13 -17.32 -19.48 2.74
CA ASP A 13 -18.72 -19.23 3.02
C ASP A 13 -18.92 -18.18 4.12
N GLN A 14 -19.79 -17.20 3.84
CA GLN A 14 -20.12 -16.06 4.71
C GLN A 14 -18.94 -15.14 5.09
N GLN A 15 -17.70 -15.41 4.63
CA GLN A 15 -16.51 -14.61 4.99
C GLN A 15 -15.83 -13.94 3.81
N LEU A 16 -15.67 -14.65 2.69
CA LEU A 16 -14.89 -14.16 1.55
C LEU A 16 -15.60 -14.50 0.25
N VAL A 17 -15.90 -13.46 -0.53
CA VAL A 17 -16.59 -13.59 -1.82
C VAL A 17 -15.89 -12.78 -2.89
N PHE A 18 -15.75 -13.39 -4.08
CA PHE A 18 -15.28 -12.70 -5.28
C PHE A 18 -16.46 -12.07 -6.00
N ILE A 19 -16.31 -10.79 -6.36
CA ILE A 19 -17.31 -10.04 -7.11
C ILE A 19 -16.66 -9.34 -8.29
N THR A 20 -17.46 -8.95 -9.25
CA THR A 20 -17.05 -8.02 -10.30
C THR A 20 -17.32 -6.60 -9.81
N GLY A 21 -16.28 -5.83 -9.61
CA GLY A 21 -16.33 -4.43 -9.21
C GLY A 21 -16.54 -3.48 -10.38
N GLU A 22 -16.48 -2.19 -10.08
CA GLU A 22 -16.54 -1.13 -11.08
C GLU A 22 -15.45 -1.32 -12.15
N GLY A 23 -15.76 -0.96 -13.39
CA GLY A 23 -14.85 -1.15 -14.53
C GLY A 23 -14.55 -2.60 -14.90
N GLY A 24 -15.31 -3.57 -14.32
CA GLY A 24 -15.10 -5.00 -14.56
C GLY A 24 -13.89 -5.59 -13.81
N ILE A 25 -13.30 -4.85 -12.87
CA ILE A 25 -12.14 -5.30 -12.09
C ILE A 25 -12.62 -6.29 -11.02
N PRO A 26 -12.06 -7.51 -10.95
CA PRO A 26 -12.42 -8.46 -9.91
C PRO A 26 -11.96 -7.99 -8.54
N LEU A 27 -12.86 -8.08 -7.57
CA LEU A 27 -12.63 -7.73 -6.17
C LEU A 27 -12.85 -8.95 -5.27
N ILE A 28 -12.16 -8.97 -4.15
CA ILE A 28 -12.39 -9.86 -3.02
C ILE A 28 -13.03 -9.03 -1.93
N ASN A 29 -14.27 -9.33 -1.56
CA ASN A 29 -14.92 -8.75 -0.39
C ASN A 29 -14.81 -9.72 0.78
N ILE A 30 -14.31 -9.20 1.90
CA ILE A 30 -14.12 -9.96 3.14
C ILE A 30 -14.99 -9.36 4.23
N LYS A 31 -15.66 -10.23 4.98
CA LYS A 31 -16.38 -9.88 6.20
C LYS A 31 -16.26 -11.02 7.18
N ASN A 32 -15.41 -10.86 8.17
CA ASN A 32 -15.28 -11.80 9.28
C ASN A 32 -15.77 -11.16 10.60
N SER A 33 -15.58 -11.85 11.73
CA SER A 33 -16.01 -11.36 13.05
C SER A 33 -15.26 -10.10 13.50
N GLN A 34 -14.08 -9.81 12.90
CA GLN A 34 -13.13 -8.80 13.33
C GLN A 34 -13.07 -7.58 12.42
N ALA A 35 -13.31 -7.75 11.10
CA ALA A 35 -13.14 -6.68 10.13
C ALA A 35 -13.99 -6.89 8.88
N LYS A 36 -14.14 -5.79 8.12
CA LYS A 36 -14.53 -5.81 6.70
C LYS A 36 -13.37 -5.29 5.88
N ALA A 37 -13.21 -5.84 4.66
CA ALA A 37 -12.19 -5.35 3.73
C ALA A 37 -12.61 -5.60 2.28
N SER A 38 -11.98 -4.88 1.36
CA SER A 38 -12.07 -5.11 -0.07
C SER A 38 -10.68 -5.07 -0.69
N ILE A 39 -10.36 -6.06 -1.52
CA ILE A 39 -9.07 -6.17 -2.20
C ILE A 39 -9.32 -6.30 -3.69
N SER A 40 -8.64 -5.48 -4.49
CA SER A 40 -8.64 -5.60 -5.95
C SER A 40 -7.63 -6.67 -6.39
N LEU A 41 -8.05 -7.56 -7.30
CA LEU A 41 -7.09 -8.47 -7.97
C LEU A 41 -6.16 -7.73 -8.93
N GLN A 42 -6.52 -6.54 -9.38
CA GLN A 42 -5.58 -5.65 -10.05
C GLN A 42 -4.73 -4.95 -9.00
N GLY A 43 -3.44 -5.18 -9.05
CA GLY A 43 -2.48 -4.60 -8.10
C GLY A 43 -2.42 -5.29 -6.75
N ALA A 44 -3.20 -6.36 -6.50
CA ALA A 44 -3.40 -6.94 -5.16
C ALA A 44 -3.70 -5.86 -4.10
N GLN A 45 -4.38 -4.82 -4.54
CA GLN A 45 -4.52 -3.56 -3.80
C GLN A 45 -5.64 -3.65 -2.78
N VAL A 46 -5.32 -3.49 -1.50
CA VAL A 46 -6.33 -3.30 -0.45
C VAL A 46 -6.99 -1.94 -0.69
N LEU A 47 -8.29 -1.94 -0.92
CA LEU A 47 -9.08 -0.73 -1.17
C LEU A 47 -9.82 -0.25 0.08
N SER A 48 -10.12 -1.16 1.00
CA SER A 48 -10.85 -0.89 2.23
C SER A 48 -10.39 -1.85 3.31
N TRP A 49 -10.23 -1.35 4.51
CA TRP A 49 -10.10 -2.14 5.73
C TRP A 49 -10.75 -1.38 6.88
N ALA A 50 -11.79 -1.97 7.41
CA ALA A 50 -12.59 -1.45 8.51
C ALA A 50 -12.62 -2.46 9.65
N PRO A 51 -11.69 -2.37 10.64
CA PRO A 51 -11.70 -3.21 11.82
C PRO A 51 -12.92 -2.88 12.70
N LYS A 52 -13.36 -3.86 13.45
CA LYS A 52 -14.46 -3.72 14.39
C LYS A 52 -13.99 -2.97 15.64
N THR A 53 -14.70 -1.92 16.01
CA THR A 53 -14.44 -1.11 17.21
C THR A 53 -14.90 -1.83 18.48
N ALA A 54 -14.56 -1.29 19.63
CA ALA A 54 -15.05 -1.78 20.91
C ALA A 54 -16.58 -1.69 21.05
N THR A 55 -17.22 -0.73 20.33
CA THR A 55 -18.68 -0.58 20.30
C THR A 55 -19.37 -1.55 19.32
N GLY A 56 -18.57 -2.31 18.54
CA GLY A 56 -19.05 -3.30 17.57
C GLY A 56 -19.28 -2.76 16.16
N GLU A 57 -19.03 -1.50 15.91
CA GLU A 57 -19.11 -0.87 14.60
C GLU A 57 -17.85 -1.13 13.78
N PHE A 58 -17.96 -1.04 12.45
CA PHE A 58 -16.82 -1.13 11.56
C PHE A 58 -16.40 0.27 11.11
N GLU A 59 -15.17 0.65 11.37
CA GLU A 59 -14.65 1.98 11.01
C GLU A 59 -13.52 1.89 9.99
N GLU A 60 -13.71 2.58 8.87
CA GLU A 60 -12.76 2.59 7.75
C GLU A 60 -11.46 3.31 8.11
N VAL A 61 -10.35 2.64 7.85
CA VAL A 61 -8.97 3.14 8.08
C VAL A 61 -8.29 3.55 6.78
N ILE A 62 -8.67 2.94 5.66
CA ILE A 62 -8.06 3.16 4.35
C ILE A 62 -8.89 4.17 3.57
N TRP A 63 -8.23 5.08 2.88
CA TRP A 63 -8.88 6.08 2.04
C TRP A 63 -8.78 5.72 0.57
N VAL A 64 -9.89 5.84 -0.15
CA VAL A 64 -9.97 5.81 -1.61
C VAL A 64 -10.68 7.07 -2.07
N SER A 65 -10.20 7.66 -3.15
CA SER A 65 -10.78 8.89 -3.70
C SER A 65 -12.18 8.64 -4.27
N ASP A 66 -13.09 9.57 -4.03
CA ASP A 66 -14.41 9.60 -4.67
C ASP A 66 -14.33 9.80 -6.20
N LYS A 67 -13.16 10.23 -6.69
CA LYS A 67 -12.86 10.40 -8.12
C LYS A 67 -11.92 9.34 -8.66
N ALA A 68 -11.65 8.29 -7.87
CA ALA A 68 -10.83 7.19 -8.34
C ALA A 68 -11.44 6.51 -9.57
N SER A 69 -10.61 6.22 -10.54
CA SER A 69 -11.03 5.50 -11.75
C SER A 69 -10.68 4.03 -11.61
N PHE A 70 -11.67 3.16 -11.78
CA PHE A 70 -11.51 1.71 -11.76
C PHE A 70 -11.48 1.18 -13.19
N LEU A 71 -10.32 1.29 -13.83
CA LEU A 71 -10.11 0.84 -15.21
C LEU A 71 -9.00 -0.20 -15.28
N PRO A 72 -9.16 -1.25 -16.12
CA PRO A 72 -8.11 -2.24 -16.36
C PRO A 72 -6.79 -1.59 -16.78
N GLY A 73 -5.69 -1.97 -16.12
CA GLY A 73 -4.36 -1.43 -16.39
C GLY A 73 -4.10 -0.02 -15.85
N LYS A 74 -5.03 0.57 -15.10
CA LYS A 74 -4.85 1.88 -14.44
C LYS A 74 -4.76 1.72 -12.93
N SER A 75 -3.91 2.52 -12.30
CA SER A 75 -3.80 2.54 -10.84
C SER A 75 -5.02 3.26 -10.23
N VAL A 76 -5.61 2.66 -9.20
CA VAL A 76 -6.67 3.29 -8.40
C VAL A 76 -6.06 4.31 -7.45
N ARG A 77 -6.67 5.52 -7.35
CA ARG A 77 -6.23 6.56 -6.42
C ARG A 77 -6.76 6.28 -5.01
N GLY A 78 -5.84 5.92 -4.09
CA GLY A 78 -6.17 5.53 -2.73
C GLY A 78 -5.86 4.06 -2.46
N GLY A 79 -6.35 3.51 -1.36
CA GLY A 79 -6.05 2.14 -0.97
C GLY A 79 -4.61 1.97 -0.51
N ILE A 80 -4.09 0.78 -0.77
CA ILE A 80 -2.68 0.42 -0.51
C ILE A 80 -2.08 -0.09 -1.83
N PRO A 81 -1.70 0.79 -2.77
CA PRO A 81 -1.00 0.39 -3.98
C PRO A 81 0.36 -0.22 -3.66
N ILE A 82 0.71 -1.32 -4.32
CA ILE A 82 2.03 -1.94 -4.26
C ILE A 82 2.92 -1.29 -5.32
N CYS A 83 3.94 -0.56 -4.90
CA CYS A 83 4.99 -0.05 -5.77
C CYS A 83 6.07 -1.14 -5.89
N TRP A 84 6.31 -1.65 -7.10
CA TRP A 84 7.31 -2.66 -7.40
C TRP A 84 7.54 -2.76 -8.92
N PRO A 85 8.76 -3.01 -9.48
CA PRO A 85 10.02 -3.24 -8.79
C PRO A 85 10.88 -1.98 -8.60
N TRP A 86 10.33 -0.79 -8.82
CA TRP A 86 10.98 0.48 -8.47
C TRP A 86 10.00 1.44 -7.83
N PHE A 87 10.53 2.32 -6.98
CA PHE A 87 9.79 3.39 -6.34
C PHE A 87 10.09 4.73 -7.04
N GLY A 88 9.05 5.55 -7.26
CA GLY A 88 9.19 6.80 -7.99
C GLY A 88 9.36 6.63 -9.51
N PRO A 89 9.89 7.64 -10.22
CA PRO A 89 10.24 7.54 -11.63
C PRO A 89 11.32 6.49 -11.86
N HIS A 90 11.28 5.81 -13.03
CA HIS A 90 12.35 4.87 -13.38
C HIS A 90 13.65 5.64 -13.62
N SER A 91 14.77 5.14 -13.07
CA SER A 91 16.07 5.84 -13.02
C SER A 91 16.63 6.23 -14.40
N THR A 92 16.40 5.40 -15.43
CA THR A 92 16.97 5.60 -16.77
C THR A 92 15.94 5.70 -17.89
N ARG A 93 14.73 5.20 -17.71
CA ARG A 93 13.71 5.09 -18.75
C ARG A 93 12.49 5.94 -18.39
N LYS A 94 12.47 7.18 -18.89
CA LYS A 94 11.39 8.15 -18.60
C LYS A 94 10.00 7.75 -19.10
N ASN A 95 9.93 6.84 -20.08
CA ASN A 95 8.68 6.29 -20.62
C ASN A 95 8.10 5.13 -19.78
N PHE A 96 8.85 4.61 -18.81
CA PHE A 96 8.33 3.58 -17.91
C PHE A 96 7.45 4.21 -16.84
N PRO A 97 6.42 3.49 -16.35
CA PRO A 97 5.49 4.02 -15.37
C PRO A 97 6.20 4.32 -14.05
N ALA A 98 5.84 5.42 -13.41
CA ALA A 98 6.30 5.68 -12.06
C ALA A 98 5.78 4.60 -11.09
N HIS A 99 6.61 4.21 -10.13
CA HIS A 99 6.32 3.20 -9.10
C HIS A 99 6.17 1.76 -9.64
N GLY A 100 6.79 1.45 -10.76
CA GLY A 100 6.73 0.12 -11.35
C GLY A 100 5.35 -0.24 -11.93
N PHE A 101 5.11 -1.53 -12.11
CA PHE A 101 3.91 -2.03 -12.79
C PHE A 101 3.03 -2.94 -11.92
N ALA A 102 3.47 -3.34 -10.73
CA ALA A 102 2.73 -4.27 -9.88
C ALA A 102 1.29 -3.82 -9.61
N ARG A 103 1.10 -2.51 -9.34
CA ARG A 103 -0.22 -1.92 -9.03
C ARG A 103 -1.20 -1.86 -10.20
N THR A 104 -0.74 -2.09 -11.43
CA THR A 104 -1.58 -2.12 -12.64
C THR A 104 -1.70 -3.51 -13.24
N THR A 105 -0.94 -4.47 -12.72
CA THR A 105 -0.96 -5.87 -13.15
C THR A 105 -2.07 -6.63 -12.42
N ARG A 106 -2.69 -7.57 -13.09
CA ARG A 106 -3.62 -8.51 -12.46
C ARG A 106 -2.83 -9.61 -11.75
N TRP A 107 -3.10 -9.79 -10.45
CA TRP A 107 -2.54 -10.85 -9.63
C TRP A 107 -3.42 -12.09 -9.65
N GLN A 108 -2.81 -13.24 -9.45
CA GLN A 108 -3.46 -14.53 -9.36
C GLN A 108 -3.64 -14.92 -7.90
N ILE A 109 -4.72 -15.65 -7.61
CA ILE A 109 -4.97 -16.14 -6.26
C ILE A 109 -4.20 -17.43 -6.09
N GLU A 110 -3.35 -17.49 -5.08
CA GLU A 110 -2.64 -18.68 -4.66
C GLU A 110 -3.49 -19.48 -3.65
N SER A 111 -3.96 -18.79 -2.60
CA SER A 111 -4.79 -19.40 -1.57
C SER A 111 -5.62 -18.39 -0.78
N THR A 112 -6.67 -18.90 -0.16
CA THR A 112 -7.49 -18.18 0.83
C THR A 112 -7.77 -19.12 1.98
N LEU A 113 -7.70 -18.62 3.22
CA LEU A 113 -8.01 -19.43 4.39
C LEU A 113 -8.48 -18.57 5.57
N THR A 114 -9.22 -19.18 6.48
CA THR A 114 -9.52 -18.64 7.81
C THR A 114 -8.48 -19.13 8.79
N LEU A 115 -7.88 -18.21 9.55
CA LEU A 115 -6.92 -18.54 10.60
C LEU A 115 -7.65 -18.92 11.90
N ASP A 116 -6.93 -19.54 12.86
CA ASP A 116 -7.49 -20.00 14.12
C ASP A 116 -8.11 -18.87 14.97
N ASP A 117 -7.62 -17.64 14.82
CA ASP A 117 -8.17 -16.45 15.47
C ASP A 117 -9.41 -15.88 14.76
N GLY A 118 -9.83 -16.47 13.65
CA GLY A 118 -10.96 -16.03 12.83
C GLY A 118 -10.65 -14.92 11.82
N SER A 119 -9.39 -14.50 11.69
CA SER A 119 -8.95 -13.61 10.62
C SER A 119 -8.91 -14.34 9.27
N SER A 120 -8.94 -13.60 8.18
CA SER A 120 -8.93 -14.14 6.81
C SER A 120 -7.59 -13.83 6.15
N ARG A 121 -6.88 -14.86 5.66
CA ARG A 121 -5.62 -14.71 4.92
C ARG A 121 -5.82 -14.97 3.45
N ILE A 122 -5.28 -14.11 2.64
CA ILE A 122 -5.29 -14.18 1.18
C ILE A 122 -3.84 -14.12 0.69
N CYS A 123 -3.43 -15.08 -0.13
CA CYS A 123 -2.14 -15.08 -0.80
C CYS A 123 -2.37 -14.86 -2.30
N LEU A 124 -1.66 -13.89 -2.87
CA LEU A 124 -1.73 -13.53 -4.27
C LEU A 124 -0.33 -13.55 -4.88
N THR A 125 -0.22 -14.00 -6.12
CA THR A 125 1.04 -14.04 -6.85
C THR A 125 0.97 -13.18 -8.11
N MET A 126 2.09 -12.60 -8.48
CA MET A 126 2.28 -11.90 -9.73
C MET A 126 3.45 -12.52 -10.48
N GLU A 127 3.16 -13.01 -11.68
CA GLU A 127 4.18 -13.37 -12.63
C GLU A 127 4.38 -12.22 -13.60
N PRO A 128 5.63 -11.83 -13.91
CA PRO A 128 5.90 -10.85 -14.95
C PRO A 128 5.30 -11.32 -16.28
N ARG A 129 4.46 -10.50 -16.89
CA ARG A 129 3.87 -10.80 -18.18
C ARG A 129 4.86 -10.51 -19.33
N PRO A 130 4.67 -11.05 -20.54
CA PRO A 130 5.51 -10.73 -21.67
C PRO A 130 5.69 -9.24 -21.92
N GLU A 131 4.63 -8.43 -21.72
CA GLU A 131 4.69 -6.98 -21.82
C GLU A 131 5.56 -6.29 -20.76
N ASN A 132 5.84 -6.98 -19.65
CA ASN A 132 6.71 -6.48 -18.60
C ASN A 132 8.18 -6.84 -18.79
N VAL A 133 8.52 -7.78 -19.67
CA VAL A 133 9.90 -8.29 -19.88
C VAL A 133 10.86 -7.17 -20.29
N GLU A 134 10.42 -6.21 -21.10
CA GLU A 134 11.25 -5.06 -21.45
C GLU A 134 11.55 -4.18 -20.22
N MET A 135 10.58 -4.04 -19.33
CA MET A 135 10.70 -3.23 -18.11
C MET A 135 11.46 -3.96 -17.01
N TRP A 136 11.30 -5.29 -16.95
CA TRP A 136 11.87 -6.15 -15.92
C TRP A 136 12.29 -7.50 -16.49
N PRO A 137 13.51 -7.61 -17.03
CA PRO A 137 14.01 -8.84 -17.66
C PRO A 137 14.42 -9.92 -16.65
N SER A 138 14.43 -9.61 -15.36
CA SER A 138 14.90 -10.53 -14.31
C SER A 138 13.89 -11.64 -14.03
N GLN A 139 14.38 -12.84 -13.77
CA GLN A 139 13.56 -13.97 -13.37
C GLN A 139 13.20 -13.86 -11.88
N THR A 140 12.02 -13.35 -11.61
CA THR A 140 11.51 -13.13 -10.25
C THR A 140 10.09 -13.64 -10.11
N SER A 141 9.72 -14.05 -8.91
CA SER A 141 8.32 -14.17 -8.50
C SER A 141 8.03 -13.21 -7.36
N VAL A 142 6.80 -12.75 -7.31
CA VAL A 142 6.33 -11.85 -6.27
C VAL A 142 5.06 -12.41 -5.66
N LEU A 143 5.07 -12.59 -4.35
CA LEU A 143 3.93 -13.03 -3.57
C LEU A 143 3.55 -11.92 -2.59
N VAL A 144 2.25 -11.67 -2.45
CA VAL A 144 1.73 -10.84 -1.36
C VAL A 144 0.80 -11.68 -0.50
N GLN A 145 1.02 -11.63 0.81
CA GLN A 145 0.18 -12.23 1.82
C GLN A 145 -0.55 -11.13 2.58
N ILE A 146 -1.88 -11.16 2.59
CA ILE A 146 -2.74 -10.16 3.23
C ILE A 146 -3.59 -10.87 4.28
N THR A 147 -3.47 -10.46 5.54
CA THR A 147 -4.27 -10.99 6.65
C THR A 147 -5.22 -9.90 7.15
N ILE A 148 -6.51 -10.18 7.05
CA ILE A 148 -7.61 -9.26 7.42
C ILE A 148 -8.21 -9.72 8.74
N GLY A 149 -8.00 -8.92 9.78
CA GLY A 149 -8.52 -9.15 11.12
C GLY A 149 -8.67 -7.84 11.87
N LYS A 150 -8.60 -7.91 13.20
CA LYS A 150 -8.52 -6.73 14.08
C LYS A 150 -7.33 -5.85 13.72
N LYS A 151 -6.29 -6.46 13.15
CA LYS A 151 -5.16 -5.82 12.49
C LYS A 151 -5.19 -6.16 11.01
N LEU A 152 -4.61 -5.31 10.19
CA LEU A 152 -4.29 -5.58 8.79
C LEU A 152 -2.80 -5.85 8.70
N GLU A 153 -2.43 -7.02 8.22
CA GLU A 153 -1.03 -7.36 7.94
C GLU A 153 -0.84 -7.60 6.45
N ILE A 154 0.23 -7.06 5.89
CA ILE A 154 0.58 -7.25 4.49
C ILE A 154 2.06 -7.56 4.42
N GLU A 155 2.41 -8.64 3.73
CA GLU A 155 3.79 -9.04 3.46
C GLU A 155 3.99 -9.20 1.95
N LEU A 156 4.96 -8.49 1.39
CA LEU A 156 5.38 -8.59 0.00
C LEU A 156 6.71 -9.34 -0.03
N ILE A 157 6.74 -10.46 -0.72
CA ILE A 157 7.92 -11.34 -0.84
C ILE A 157 8.37 -11.33 -2.28
N THR A 158 9.61 -10.90 -2.52
CA THR A 158 10.26 -10.96 -3.83
C THR A 158 11.33 -12.03 -3.81
N HIS A 159 11.21 -13.04 -4.68
CA HIS A 159 12.22 -14.08 -4.86
C HIS A 159 12.98 -13.90 -6.18
N ASN A 160 14.31 -13.94 -6.11
CA ASN A 160 15.18 -13.92 -7.29
C ASN A 160 15.50 -15.34 -7.77
N HIS A 161 14.83 -15.79 -8.83
CA HIS A 161 15.09 -17.09 -9.47
C HIS A 161 16.22 -17.04 -10.50
N GLY A 162 16.74 -15.85 -10.80
CA GLY A 162 17.78 -15.63 -11.80
C GLY A 162 19.18 -16.05 -11.32
N THR A 163 20.15 -15.86 -12.18
CA THR A 163 21.57 -16.10 -11.91
C THR A 163 22.32 -14.83 -11.56
N GLU A 164 21.69 -13.68 -11.74
CA GLU A 164 22.27 -12.35 -11.47
C GLU A 164 21.61 -11.72 -10.26
N THR A 165 22.37 -10.91 -9.55
CA THR A 165 21.87 -10.07 -8.46
C THR A 165 20.92 -9.00 -9.02
N ILE A 166 19.79 -8.79 -8.37
CA ILE A 166 18.82 -7.76 -8.74
C ILE A 166 18.74 -6.67 -7.67
N THR A 167 18.37 -5.47 -8.08
CA THR A 167 18.09 -4.35 -7.14
C THR A 167 16.66 -3.89 -7.34
N ILE A 168 15.90 -3.82 -6.25
CA ILE A 168 14.51 -3.35 -6.26
C ILE A 168 14.31 -2.15 -5.36
N GLY A 169 13.38 -1.27 -5.76
CA GLY A 169 12.72 -0.31 -4.88
C GLY A 169 11.25 -0.68 -4.76
N GLN A 170 10.68 -0.60 -3.57
CA GLN A 170 9.29 -1.00 -3.35
C GLN A 170 8.63 -0.19 -2.25
N ALA A 171 7.31 -0.22 -2.20
CA ALA A 171 6.55 0.38 -1.11
C ALA A 171 5.12 -0.16 -1.03
N PHE A 172 4.57 -0.15 0.16
CA PHE A 172 3.13 -0.06 0.38
C PHE A 172 2.74 1.42 0.47
N HIS A 173 2.19 1.95 -0.63
CA HIS A 173 1.81 3.36 -0.76
C HIS A 173 0.46 3.62 -0.07
N THR A 174 0.43 3.46 1.24
CA THR A 174 -0.80 3.42 2.03
C THR A 174 -1.42 4.81 2.20
N TYR A 175 -2.68 4.95 1.78
CA TYR A 175 -3.52 6.11 2.00
C TYR A 175 -4.38 5.89 3.25
N PHE A 176 -4.01 6.50 4.36
CA PHE A 176 -4.83 6.48 5.57
C PHE A 176 -5.96 7.49 5.49
N LYS A 177 -7.17 7.06 5.85
CA LYS A 177 -8.33 7.93 6.00
C LYS A 177 -8.19 8.75 7.27
N VAL A 178 -8.33 10.06 7.15
CA VAL A 178 -8.33 11.00 8.27
C VAL A 178 -9.58 11.87 8.27
N GLY A 179 -9.96 12.34 9.43
CA GLY A 179 -11.12 13.20 9.57
C GLY A 179 -10.88 14.61 9.07
N ASP A 180 -9.72 15.17 9.40
CA ASP A 180 -9.23 16.47 8.93
C ASP A 180 -7.71 16.49 9.05
N ILE A 181 -7.02 16.65 7.92
CA ILE A 181 -5.55 16.63 7.86
C ILE A 181 -4.89 17.65 8.78
N SER A 182 -5.53 18.81 9.01
CA SER A 182 -5.03 19.87 9.91
C SER A 182 -5.06 19.47 11.39
N GLN A 183 -5.78 18.38 11.74
CA GLN A 183 -5.89 17.85 13.10
C GLN A 183 -5.15 16.53 13.29
N VAL A 184 -4.30 16.17 12.30
CA VAL A 184 -3.49 14.95 12.33
C VAL A 184 -2.09 15.26 12.82
N ILE A 185 -1.55 14.39 13.67
CA ILE A 185 -0.15 14.41 14.09
C ILE A 185 0.44 13.03 13.79
N LEU A 186 1.57 13.00 13.07
CA LEU A 186 2.31 11.77 12.85
C LEU A 186 3.55 11.72 13.74
N HIS A 187 3.60 10.73 14.62
CA HIS A 187 4.69 10.42 15.52
C HIS A 187 5.57 9.29 14.98
N GLY A 188 6.79 9.14 15.51
CA GLY A 188 7.73 8.07 15.19
C GLY A 188 8.84 8.46 14.21
N LEU A 189 8.80 9.68 13.64
CA LEU A 189 9.79 10.17 12.69
C LEU A 189 10.54 11.44 13.18
N ALA A 190 10.40 11.77 14.46
CA ALA A 190 11.17 12.85 15.08
C ALA A 190 12.67 12.50 15.10
N ASP A 191 13.50 13.53 14.96
CA ASP A 191 14.97 13.44 14.97
C ASP A 191 15.57 12.51 13.90
N THR A 192 14.87 12.39 12.76
CA THR A 192 15.34 11.66 11.57
C THR A 192 15.58 12.60 10.39
N ASP A 193 16.52 12.24 9.53
CA ASP A 193 16.76 12.94 8.27
C ASP A 193 15.76 12.50 7.21
N TYR A 194 15.43 13.43 6.30
CA TYR A 194 14.60 13.13 5.15
C TYR A 194 15.09 13.83 3.89
N LEU A 195 14.75 13.28 2.75
CA LEU A 195 14.87 13.91 1.44
C LEU A 195 13.57 14.62 1.11
N ASP A 196 13.63 15.93 0.89
CA ASP A 196 12.49 16.76 0.52
C ASP A 196 12.34 16.77 -1.01
N LYS A 197 11.37 16.03 -1.55
CA LYS A 197 11.15 15.96 -3.01
C LYS A 197 10.63 17.25 -3.60
N LEU A 198 10.06 18.15 -2.78
CA LEU A 198 9.62 19.48 -3.20
C LEU A 198 10.77 20.50 -3.25
N ASP A 199 11.94 20.14 -2.74
CA ASP A 199 13.16 20.95 -2.74
C ASP A 199 14.35 20.14 -3.31
N ASP A 200 14.17 19.60 -4.52
CA ASP A 200 15.17 18.85 -5.29
C ASP A 200 15.91 17.77 -4.48
N PHE A 201 15.16 17.00 -3.66
CA PHE A 201 15.69 15.96 -2.80
C PHE A 201 16.77 16.43 -1.81
N LYS A 202 16.76 17.70 -1.41
CA LYS A 202 17.67 18.15 -0.36
C LYS A 202 17.43 17.40 0.93
N ARG A 203 18.53 16.98 1.55
CA ARG A 203 18.50 16.36 2.88
C ARG A 203 18.19 17.43 3.93
N LYS A 204 17.19 17.16 4.74
CA LYS A 204 16.74 18.02 5.85
C LYS A 204 16.54 17.15 7.09
N HIS A 205 16.43 17.80 8.26
CA HIS A 205 16.20 17.14 9.53
C HIS A 205 14.80 17.45 10.08
N GLN A 206 14.12 16.42 10.58
CA GLN A 206 12.78 16.56 11.19
C GLN A 206 12.92 16.85 12.69
N HIS A 207 12.39 17.97 13.12
CA HIS A 207 12.30 18.28 14.55
C HIS A 207 10.89 18.00 15.06
N GLY A 208 10.78 17.09 16.05
CA GLY A 208 9.50 16.74 16.66
C GLY A 208 8.51 16.00 15.72
N PRO A 209 7.27 15.83 16.14
CA PRO A 209 6.25 15.14 15.35
C PRO A 209 5.86 15.93 14.10
N ILE A 210 5.31 15.23 13.11
CA ILE A 210 4.92 15.83 11.83
C ILE A 210 3.48 16.31 11.91
N VAL A 211 3.26 17.57 11.55
CA VAL A 211 1.95 18.16 11.28
C VAL A 211 1.88 18.57 9.81
N ILE A 212 0.71 18.48 9.21
CA ILE A 212 0.52 18.76 7.79
C ILE A 212 -0.23 20.11 7.65
N ASP A 213 0.47 21.13 7.24
CA ASP A 213 -0.02 22.49 7.02
C ASP A 213 0.22 23.01 5.59
N LYS A 214 0.84 22.19 4.75
CA LYS A 214 1.18 22.46 3.34
C LYS A 214 1.45 21.16 2.61
N GLU A 215 1.77 21.24 1.32
CA GLU A 215 2.24 20.10 0.54
C GLU A 215 3.48 19.47 1.18
N VAL A 216 3.45 18.15 1.32
CA VAL A 216 4.55 17.35 1.86
C VAL A 216 4.79 16.15 0.95
N ASP A 217 6.04 15.96 0.52
CA ASP A 217 6.51 14.76 -0.20
C ASP A 217 7.94 14.47 0.26
N ARG A 218 8.08 13.64 1.30
CA ARG A 218 9.35 13.42 2.01
C ARG A 218 9.65 11.95 2.12
N ILE A 219 10.91 11.57 1.89
CA ILE A 219 11.44 10.24 2.14
C ILE A 219 12.30 10.31 3.40
N TYR A 220 11.80 9.81 4.52
CA TYR A 220 12.53 9.69 5.78
C TYR A 220 13.49 8.51 5.71
N LEU A 221 14.73 8.71 6.16
CA LEU A 221 15.84 7.80 6.03
C LEU A 221 16.15 7.12 7.38
N ASP A 222 16.70 5.90 7.32
CA ASP A 222 17.08 5.10 8.49
C ASP A 222 15.97 4.93 9.54
N THR A 223 14.73 4.81 9.06
CA THR A 223 13.56 4.67 9.91
C THR A 223 13.20 3.21 10.15
N THR A 224 13.27 2.76 11.39
CA THR A 224 12.83 1.42 11.83
C THR A 224 11.78 1.47 12.93
N THR A 225 11.53 2.65 13.48
CA THR A 225 10.54 2.89 14.54
C THR A 225 9.12 2.80 14.02
N ASP A 226 8.23 2.34 14.90
CA ASP A 226 6.80 2.37 14.65
C ASP A 226 6.31 3.81 14.51
N CYS A 227 5.36 4.03 13.61
CA CYS A 227 4.69 5.32 13.49
C CYS A 227 3.29 5.24 14.12
N VAL A 228 2.86 6.37 14.69
CA VAL A 228 1.50 6.53 15.20
C VAL A 228 0.88 7.76 14.52
N LEU A 229 -0.20 7.53 13.77
CA LEU A 229 -1.01 8.57 13.18
C LEU A 229 -2.14 8.89 14.17
N GLU A 230 -2.00 9.99 14.90
CA GLU A 230 -3.00 10.53 15.80
C GLU A 230 -4.00 11.38 15.03
N ASP A 231 -5.26 10.96 14.97
CA ASP A 231 -6.37 11.68 14.34
C ASP A 231 -7.30 12.23 15.42
N LYS A 232 -7.12 13.50 15.77
CA LYS A 232 -7.93 14.17 16.80
C LYS A 232 -9.39 14.36 16.38
N HIS A 233 -9.66 14.49 15.09
CA HIS A 233 -11.01 14.66 14.57
C HIS A 233 -11.82 13.36 14.70
N LEU A 234 -11.23 12.22 14.32
CA LEU A 234 -11.86 10.91 14.45
C LEU A 234 -11.63 10.27 15.83
N LYS A 235 -10.85 10.92 16.70
CA LYS A 235 -10.54 10.48 18.07
C LYS A 235 -9.98 9.04 18.08
N ARG A 236 -8.98 8.79 17.26
CA ARG A 236 -8.35 7.47 17.12
C ARG A 236 -6.86 7.59 16.81
N ASN A 237 -6.13 6.55 17.10
CA ASN A 237 -4.75 6.35 16.65
C ASN A 237 -4.69 5.20 15.64
N ILE A 238 -3.85 5.34 14.63
CA ILE A 238 -3.46 4.25 13.75
C ILE A 238 -1.99 3.96 14.01
N ILE A 239 -1.72 2.74 14.45
CA ILE A 239 -0.37 2.24 14.72
C ILE A 239 0.12 1.59 13.44
N ILE A 240 1.32 1.96 12.99
CA ILE A 240 1.95 1.51 11.76
C ILE A 240 3.29 0.87 12.12
N ILE A 241 3.37 -0.45 11.99
CA ILE A 241 4.56 -1.24 12.26
C ILE A 241 5.10 -1.76 10.93
N LYS A 242 6.42 -1.79 10.77
CA LYS A 242 7.03 -2.29 9.54
C LYS A 242 8.28 -3.12 9.82
N CYS A 243 8.62 -4.00 8.88
CA CYS A 243 9.87 -4.76 8.86
C CYS A 243 10.36 -4.93 7.41
N GLY A 244 11.68 -5.07 7.22
CA GLY A 244 12.28 -5.21 5.89
C GLY A 244 12.43 -3.88 5.13
N SER A 245 12.28 -2.75 5.81
CA SER A 245 12.42 -1.42 5.24
C SER A 245 13.03 -0.45 6.24
N HIS A 246 13.91 0.42 5.74
CA HIS A 246 14.57 1.49 6.50
C HIS A 246 14.19 2.88 5.99
N SER A 247 13.18 3.00 5.13
CA SER A 247 12.65 4.29 4.72
C SER A 247 11.14 4.38 4.92
N THR A 248 10.66 5.60 5.18
CA THR A 248 9.23 5.90 5.33
C THR A 248 8.92 7.12 4.48
N VAL A 249 7.90 7.04 3.63
CA VAL A 249 7.45 8.19 2.86
C VAL A 249 6.23 8.81 3.51
N VAL A 250 6.25 10.14 3.65
CA VAL A 250 5.09 10.90 4.10
C VAL A 250 4.68 11.85 2.97
N TRP A 251 3.45 11.69 2.49
CA TRP A 251 2.95 12.45 1.38
C TRP A 251 1.52 12.97 1.61
N ASN A 252 1.33 14.24 1.33
CA ASN A 252 0.04 14.87 1.14
C ASN A 252 0.19 15.95 0.05
N PRO A 253 -0.58 15.90 -1.04
CA PRO A 253 -0.42 16.79 -2.18
C PRO A 253 -0.89 18.22 -1.92
N TRP A 254 -1.58 18.45 -0.80
CA TRP A 254 -2.24 19.72 -0.51
C TRP A 254 -3.21 20.17 -1.61
N GLU A 255 -3.66 21.40 -1.57
CA GLU A 255 -4.76 21.87 -2.42
C GLU A 255 -4.38 21.96 -3.90
N GLU A 256 -3.26 22.61 -4.21
CA GLU A 256 -2.90 22.91 -5.59
C GLU A 256 -2.53 21.68 -6.41
N THR A 257 -1.69 20.83 -5.85
CA THR A 257 -1.31 19.55 -6.49
C THR A 257 -2.48 18.59 -6.57
N ALA A 258 -3.34 18.53 -5.55
CA ALA A 258 -4.57 17.73 -5.61
C ALA A 258 -5.49 18.16 -6.76
N ARG A 259 -5.64 19.45 -6.98
CA ARG A 259 -6.42 20.01 -8.09
C ARG A 259 -5.82 19.64 -9.45
N ARG A 260 -4.49 19.74 -9.60
CA ARG A 260 -3.80 19.34 -10.84
C ARG A 260 -3.91 17.86 -11.16
N MET A 261 -3.91 17.00 -10.14
CA MET A 261 -4.03 15.54 -10.31
C MET A 261 -5.41 15.14 -10.81
N GLY A 262 -6.47 15.83 -10.44
CA GLY A 262 -7.83 15.64 -10.91
C GLY A 262 -8.55 14.41 -10.35
N ASP A 263 -7.82 13.37 -9.97
CA ASP A 263 -8.35 12.09 -9.48
C ASP A 263 -8.40 12.00 -7.95
N LEU A 264 -7.98 13.04 -7.23
CA LEU A 264 -8.07 13.12 -5.77
C LEU A 264 -9.39 13.73 -5.27
N GLY A 265 -10.11 14.44 -6.14
CA GLY A 265 -11.24 15.27 -5.75
C GLY A 265 -10.78 16.59 -5.08
N GLU A 266 -11.66 17.59 -5.05
CA GLU A 266 -11.33 18.94 -4.59
C GLU A 266 -10.92 19.01 -3.11
N GLN A 267 -11.47 18.11 -2.27
CA GLN A 267 -11.22 18.08 -0.83
C GLN A 267 -10.52 16.79 -0.39
N GLY A 268 -10.12 15.93 -1.32
CA GLY A 268 -9.53 14.64 -0.99
C GLY A 268 -8.26 14.75 -0.13
N TYR A 269 -7.41 15.75 -0.41
CA TYR A 269 -6.20 16.01 0.38
C TYR A 269 -6.46 16.26 1.87
N LYS A 270 -7.66 16.78 2.23
CA LYS A 270 -8.04 16.99 3.63
C LYS A 270 -8.42 15.72 4.37
N LYS A 271 -8.69 14.65 3.62
CA LYS A 271 -9.26 13.40 4.14
C LYS A 271 -8.29 12.23 4.11
N MET A 272 -7.05 12.47 3.71
CA MET A 272 -6.03 11.42 3.61
C MET A 272 -4.65 11.90 4.04
N LEU A 273 -3.84 10.94 4.49
CA LEU A 273 -2.39 11.07 4.62
C LEU A 273 -1.74 9.77 4.14
N CYS A 274 -0.75 9.87 3.26
CA CYS A 274 0.10 8.71 2.97
C CYS A 274 1.22 8.62 3.99
N VAL A 275 1.33 7.42 4.60
CA VAL A 275 2.51 7.00 5.36
C VAL A 275 2.91 5.65 4.77
N GLU A 276 4.01 5.65 4.03
CA GLU A 276 4.39 4.51 3.20
C GLU A 276 5.59 3.80 3.82
N SER A 277 5.45 2.49 4.02
CA SER A 277 6.58 1.62 4.35
C SER A 277 7.28 1.26 3.03
N SER A 278 8.55 1.69 2.88
CA SER A 278 9.20 1.68 1.57
C SER A 278 10.66 1.26 1.65
N ASN A 279 11.16 0.69 0.54
CA ASN A 279 12.58 0.63 0.24
C ASN A 279 12.84 1.64 -0.89
N ALA A 280 13.08 2.89 -0.53
CA ALA A 280 13.21 4.03 -1.43
C ALA A 280 14.51 4.80 -1.20
N ALA A 281 14.96 5.54 -2.22
CA ALA A 281 16.20 6.31 -2.21
C ALA A 281 17.42 5.44 -1.84
N GLU A 282 18.07 5.72 -0.72
CA GLU A 282 19.27 5.00 -0.25
C GLU A 282 18.94 3.58 0.25
N ASP A 283 17.66 3.28 0.51
CA ASP A 283 17.16 1.99 1.04
C ASP A 283 16.72 1.01 -0.04
N VAL A 284 17.20 1.12 -1.28
CA VAL A 284 16.94 0.10 -2.29
C VAL A 284 17.56 -1.23 -1.89
N VAL A 285 16.88 -2.33 -2.22
CA VAL A 285 17.25 -3.67 -1.78
C VAL A 285 17.95 -4.42 -2.89
N THR A 286 19.07 -5.05 -2.53
CA THR A 286 19.82 -5.97 -3.40
C THR A 286 19.47 -7.41 -3.01
N ILE A 287 19.03 -8.22 -3.98
CA ILE A 287 18.64 -9.63 -3.77
C ILE A 287 19.55 -10.51 -4.62
N GLU A 288 20.36 -11.32 -3.97
CA GLU A 288 21.23 -12.28 -4.62
C GLU A 288 20.43 -13.44 -5.27
N PRO A 289 21.04 -14.19 -6.24
CA PRO A 289 20.44 -15.40 -6.79
C PRO A 289 19.95 -16.39 -5.73
N GLY A 290 18.71 -16.87 -5.88
CA GLY A 290 18.09 -17.82 -4.97
C GLY A 290 17.72 -17.26 -3.59
N LYS A 291 17.74 -15.93 -3.41
CA LYS A 291 17.36 -15.26 -2.16
C LYS A 291 16.03 -14.54 -2.27
N ASP A 292 15.45 -14.25 -1.11
CA ASP A 292 14.21 -13.50 -0.93
C ASP A 292 14.48 -12.16 -0.26
N HIS A 293 13.57 -11.23 -0.50
CA HIS A 293 13.37 -10.06 0.36
C HIS A 293 11.92 -9.95 0.77
N HIS A 294 11.69 -9.59 2.02
CA HIS A 294 10.40 -9.45 2.66
C HIS A 294 10.17 -8.00 3.10
N LEU A 295 9.14 -7.36 2.57
CA LEU A 295 8.61 -6.11 3.11
C LEU A 295 7.30 -6.41 3.82
N TRP A 296 7.24 -6.17 5.13
CA TRP A 296 6.08 -6.46 5.95
C TRP A 296 5.57 -5.22 6.67
N VAL A 297 4.25 -5.11 6.79
CA VAL A 297 3.57 -4.06 7.56
C VAL A 297 2.42 -4.62 8.37
N GLN A 298 2.15 -3.99 9.51
CA GLN A 298 0.96 -4.22 10.32
C GLN A 298 0.33 -2.89 10.65
N TYR A 299 -0.96 -2.79 10.42
CA TYR A 299 -1.77 -1.64 10.83
C TYR A 299 -2.75 -2.06 11.91
N ALA A 300 -2.84 -1.24 12.96
CA ALA A 300 -3.80 -1.41 14.03
C ALA A 300 -4.49 -0.08 14.32
N ARG A 301 -5.79 -0.15 14.65
CA ARG A 301 -6.55 0.97 15.15
C ARG A 301 -6.69 0.84 16.67
N ASP A 302 -6.39 1.90 17.38
CA ASP A 302 -6.59 2.04 18.82
C ASP A 302 -7.81 2.95 19.09
#